data_aec6870ff69a1730bcb43f06994c10a8
#
_entry.id   aec6870ff69a1730bcb43f06994c10a8
#
_cell.length_a   1.000
_cell.length_b   1.000
_cell.length_c   1.000
_cell.angle_alpha   90.00
_cell.angle_beta   90.00
_cell.angle_gamma   90.00
#
_symmetry.space_group_name_H-M   'P 1'
#
loop_
_entity.id
_entity.type
_entity.pdbx_description
1 polymer ?
#
loop_
_entity_poly.entity_id
_entity_poly.type
_entity_poly.pdbx_seq_one_letter_code
_entity_poly.pdbx_strand_id
1 'polypeptide(L)'
;MKNKILGSALMIAGTTIGAGMLAMPLTSAGMGFGMTLVLLVGLWLLLTYTGLLFMEVYQTAAQQDVGVATLAEQYFGMPGRLLATVCLLVLLYALLAAYITGGGSLVSGLLPEMGEGDTTLKVGILLFTFILGVFVVVGIKGVDGLTRVLFIGKIVAFVFVLLMMFPKAKLENLTAVPLDNLLVISVIPIFFTSYGFHVIMGSINSYLDADIRKIRIAVIIGTVIPLGAYLLWQLATHGVLSQGEFVTLLNQDPTLNGLVKATSQITGSTILGEVVRIFSALALITSFLGVAMGIFEGVGDLLKRVNLPANRAILTPLTFIPPLAFALFYPNGFIAALGYAGLLFAFYGLILPIGLAWKARQAHPNLPYRVAGGTVGLILAFIMGIVIIVIPFLMQNGILPTVAG
;
A
#
# COMPACT_ATOMS: atom_id res chain seq x y z
N MET A 1 22.13 -21.37 10.62
CA MET A 1 22.05 -20.04 9.93
C MET A 1 20.64 -19.89 9.36
N LYS A 2 19.83 -19.01 9.94
CA LYS A 2 18.50 -18.72 9.38
C LYS A 2 18.69 -18.13 7.98
N ASN A 3 17.89 -18.58 7.03
CA ASN A 3 17.98 -18.13 5.63
C ASN A 3 17.60 -16.63 5.55
N LYS A 4 18.59 -15.73 5.63
CA LYS A 4 18.40 -14.27 5.59
C LYS A 4 17.65 -13.81 4.31
N ILE A 5 17.85 -14.52 3.18
CA ILE A 5 17.15 -14.21 1.91
C ILE A 5 15.65 -14.40 2.07
N LEU A 6 15.22 -15.55 2.62
CA LEU A 6 13.80 -15.82 2.84
C LEU A 6 13.20 -14.82 3.84
N GLY A 7 13.94 -14.50 4.93
CA GLY A 7 13.52 -13.47 5.87
C GLY A 7 13.27 -12.13 5.21
N SER A 8 14.19 -11.67 4.36
CA SER A 8 14.04 -10.42 3.60
C SER A 8 12.89 -10.47 2.58
N ALA A 9 12.73 -11.59 1.88
CA ALA A 9 11.61 -11.78 0.95
C ALA A 9 10.25 -11.72 1.68
N LEU A 10 10.15 -12.32 2.86
CA LEU A 10 8.95 -12.26 3.70
C LEU A 10 8.72 -10.85 4.28
N MET A 11 9.77 -10.08 4.58
CA MET A 11 9.63 -8.67 4.95
C MET A 11 9.03 -7.85 3.80
N ILE A 12 9.54 -8.01 2.58
CA ILE A 12 9.01 -7.36 1.39
C ILE A 12 7.54 -7.74 1.17
N ALA A 13 7.23 -9.05 1.15
CA ALA A 13 5.87 -9.53 0.97
C ALA A 13 4.92 -9.04 2.08
N GLY A 14 5.38 -9.06 3.33
CA GLY A 14 4.60 -8.60 4.48
C GLY A 14 4.28 -7.12 4.47
N THR A 15 5.22 -6.29 4.01
CA THR A 15 5.01 -4.85 3.81
C THR A 15 4.04 -4.58 2.67
N THR A 16 4.12 -5.39 1.61
CA THR A 16 3.31 -5.22 0.40
C THR A 16 1.87 -5.71 0.61
N ILE A 17 1.67 -6.92 1.16
CA ILE A 17 0.34 -7.49 1.41
C ILE A 17 -0.32 -6.77 2.60
N GLY A 18 -1.05 -5.71 2.31
CA GLY A 18 -1.69 -4.84 3.30
C GLY A 18 -3.07 -4.36 2.85
N ALA A 19 -3.47 -3.20 3.36
CA ALA A 19 -4.76 -2.59 3.08
C ALA A 19 -4.98 -2.25 1.59
N GLY A 20 -3.93 -1.97 0.83
CA GLY A 20 -4.03 -1.70 -0.61
C GLY A 20 -4.68 -2.84 -1.39
N MET A 21 -4.42 -4.10 -0.99
CA MET A 21 -5.06 -5.28 -1.57
C MET A 21 -6.59 -5.26 -1.45
N LEU A 22 -7.12 -4.68 -0.36
CA LEU A 22 -8.56 -4.59 -0.10
C LEU A 22 -9.26 -3.57 -1.02
N ALA A 23 -8.56 -2.52 -1.42
CA ALA A 23 -9.07 -1.52 -2.34
C ALA A 23 -9.16 -2.03 -3.80
N MET A 24 -8.37 -3.03 -4.16
CA MET A 24 -8.33 -3.54 -5.53
C MET A 24 -9.69 -4.02 -6.05
N PRO A 25 -10.47 -4.89 -5.37
CA PRO A 25 -11.78 -5.29 -5.86
C PRO A 25 -12.74 -4.11 -6.00
N LEU A 26 -12.74 -3.19 -5.01
CA LEU A 26 -13.58 -2.00 -5.01
C LEU A 26 -13.37 -1.13 -6.26
N THR A 27 -12.12 -0.99 -6.68
CA THR A 27 -11.75 -0.12 -7.81
C THR A 27 -11.74 -0.84 -9.15
N SER A 28 -11.50 -2.16 -9.17
CA SER A 28 -11.50 -2.95 -10.41
C SER A 28 -12.84 -3.58 -10.76
N ALA A 29 -13.88 -3.40 -9.94
CA ALA A 29 -15.21 -3.99 -10.17
C ALA A 29 -15.73 -3.76 -11.60
N GLY A 30 -15.59 -2.53 -12.13
CA GLY A 30 -16.01 -2.18 -13.49
C GLY A 30 -14.99 -2.50 -14.58
N MET A 31 -13.78 -2.95 -14.24
CA MET A 31 -12.68 -3.14 -15.19
C MET A 31 -12.65 -4.55 -15.81
N GLY A 32 -13.23 -5.53 -15.12
CA GLY A 32 -13.16 -6.94 -15.51
C GLY A 32 -11.82 -7.59 -15.12
N PHE A 33 -11.84 -8.93 -15.01
CA PHE A 33 -10.67 -9.69 -14.51
C PHE A 33 -9.49 -9.68 -15.47
N GLY A 34 -9.73 -9.77 -16.79
CA GLY A 34 -8.63 -9.83 -17.79
C GLY A 34 -7.74 -8.59 -17.75
N MET A 35 -8.33 -7.40 -17.72
CA MET A 35 -7.57 -6.15 -17.63
C MET A 35 -6.93 -5.96 -16.24
N THR A 36 -7.59 -6.41 -15.18
CA THR A 36 -7.02 -6.47 -13.83
C THR A 36 -5.72 -7.29 -13.80
N LEU A 37 -5.71 -8.45 -14.44
CA LEU A 37 -4.53 -9.31 -14.55
C LEU A 37 -3.36 -8.59 -15.26
N VAL A 38 -3.63 -7.98 -16.41
CA VAL A 38 -2.62 -7.23 -17.18
C VAL A 38 -2.02 -6.11 -16.34
N LEU A 39 -2.86 -5.35 -15.64
CA LEU A 39 -2.43 -4.26 -14.79
C LEU A 39 -1.57 -4.74 -13.61
N LEU A 40 -1.99 -5.81 -12.92
CA LEU A 40 -1.23 -6.40 -11.81
C LEU A 40 0.18 -6.82 -12.23
N VAL A 41 0.30 -7.54 -13.35
CA VAL A 41 1.59 -8.00 -13.86
C VAL A 41 2.45 -6.84 -14.33
N GLY A 42 1.85 -5.88 -15.06
CA GLY A 42 2.56 -4.69 -15.55
C GLY A 42 3.14 -3.84 -14.41
N LEU A 43 2.35 -3.58 -13.37
CA LEU A 43 2.80 -2.81 -12.21
C LEU A 43 3.81 -3.59 -11.35
N TRP A 44 3.66 -4.91 -11.22
CA TRP A 44 4.66 -5.75 -10.57
C TRP A 44 6.03 -5.67 -11.26
N LEU A 45 6.05 -5.76 -12.61
CA LEU A 45 7.30 -5.60 -13.38
C LEU A 45 7.92 -4.23 -13.16
N LEU A 46 7.12 -3.15 -13.23
CA LEU A 46 7.58 -1.78 -13.04
C LEU A 46 8.18 -1.56 -11.65
N LEU A 47 7.47 -1.99 -10.60
CA LEU A 47 7.90 -1.77 -9.22
C LEU A 47 9.04 -2.70 -8.79
N THR A 48 9.10 -3.92 -9.31
CA THR A 48 10.27 -4.79 -9.15
C THR A 48 11.50 -4.15 -9.81
N TYR A 49 11.35 -3.59 -11.02
CA TYR A 49 12.41 -2.87 -11.72
C TYR A 49 12.94 -1.70 -10.88
N THR A 50 12.06 -0.84 -10.36
CA THR A 50 12.51 0.33 -9.57
C THR A 50 13.05 -0.04 -8.18
N GLY A 51 12.54 -1.11 -7.56
CA GLY A 51 13.14 -1.70 -6.37
C GLY A 51 14.58 -2.17 -6.61
N LEU A 52 14.85 -2.77 -7.77
CA LEU A 52 16.20 -3.14 -8.18
C LEU A 52 17.08 -1.93 -8.50
N LEU A 53 16.52 -0.80 -8.98
CA LEU A 53 17.28 0.46 -9.14
C LEU A 53 17.78 1.00 -7.79
N PHE A 54 16.98 0.92 -6.72
CA PHE A 54 17.50 1.25 -5.40
C PHE A 54 18.71 0.40 -5.03
N MET A 55 18.70 -0.90 -5.35
CA MET A 55 19.86 -1.77 -5.10
C MET A 55 21.08 -1.38 -5.91
N GLU A 56 20.89 -0.95 -7.17
CA GLU A 56 21.97 -0.42 -7.97
C GLU A 56 22.61 0.81 -7.30
N VAL A 57 21.78 1.71 -6.75
CA VAL A 57 22.26 2.93 -6.07
C VAL A 57 22.90 2.60 -4.71
N TYR A 58 22.36 1.66 -3.94
CA TYR A 58 22.93 1.28 -2.64
C TYR A 58 24.38 0.78 -2.72
N GLN A 59 24.83 0.28 -3.88
CA GLN A 59 26.26 -0.07 -4.09
C GLN A 59 27.20 1.14 -3.95
N THR A 60 26.70 2.35 -4.09
CA THR A 60 27.48 3.60 -3.99
C THR A 60 27.40 4.25 -2.61
N ALA A 61 26.67 3.65 -1.68
CA ALA A 61 26.51 4.18 -0.33
C ALA A 61 27.83 4.08 0.44
N ALA A 62 28.20 5.16 1.12
CA ALA A 62 29.40 5.22 1.93
C ALA A 62 29.34 4.29 3.16
N GLN A 63 28.15 3.98 3.66
CA GLN A 63 27.88 3.10 4.80
C GLN A 63 26.73 2.15 4.45
N GLN A 64 26.70 0.98 5.07
CA GLN A 64 25.65 -0.02 4.81
C GLN A 64 24.29 0.35 5.39
N ASP A 65 24.29 1.14 6.46
CA ASP A 65 23.09 1.51 7.21
C ASP A 65 22.62 2.93 6.90
N VAL A 66 22.38 3.20 5.61
CA VAL A 66 21.87 4.50 5.16
C VAL A 66 20.45 4.38 4.62
N GLY A 67 19.62 5.37 4.94
CA GLY A 67 18.28 5.48 4.37
C GLY A 67 18.28 6.13 2.98
N VAL A 68 17.16 6.01 2.27
CA VAL A 68 16.95 6.62 0.94
C VAL A 68 17.18 8.14 0.95
N ALA A 69 16.80 8.83 2.03
CA ALA A 69 17.04 10.28 2.17
C ALA A 69 18.54 10.64 2.16
N THR A 70 19.40 9.79 2.73
CA THR A 70 20.86 9.98 2.71
C THR A 70 21.43 9.76 1.30
N LEU A 71 20.91 8.77 0.56
CA LEU A 71 21.27 8.59 -0.85
C LEU A 71 20.81 9.78 -1.70
N ALA A 72 19.62 10.33 -1.41
CA ALA A 72 19.13 11.52 -2.10
C ALA A 72 20.00 12.74 -1.81
N GLU A 73 20.51 12.88 -0.58
CA GLU A 73 21.50 13.92 -0.23
C GLU A 73 22.83 13.75 -0.99
N GLN A 74 23.32 12.52 -1.09
CA GLN A 74 24.59 12.23 -1.79
C GLN A 74 24.58 12.70 -3.25
N TYR A 75 23.43 12.57 -3.95
CA TYR A 75 23.35 12.91 -5.37
C TYR A 75 22.67 14.25 -5.69
N PHE A 76 21.82 14.74 -4.82
CA PHE A 76 21.03 15.96 -5.03
C PHE A 76 21.21 17.00 -3.90
N GLY A 77 22.11 16.74 -2.95
CA GLY A 77 22.35 17.63 -1.82
C GLY A 77 21.18 17.71 -0.84
N MET A 78 21.19 18.72 0.02
CA MET A 78 20.15 18.95 1.03
C MET A 78 18.72 19.04 0.45
N PRO A 79 18.47 19.68 -0.71
CA PRO A 79 17.13 19.67 -1.32
C PRO A 79 16.60 18.26 -1.61
N GLY A 80 17.47 17.37 -2.14
CA GLY A 80 17.11 15.98 -2.40
C GLY A 80 16.74 15.22 -1.13
N ARG A 81 17.49 15.42 -0.05
CA ARG A 81 17.19 14.85 1.27
C ARG A 81 15.85 15.33 1.81
N LEU A 82 15.61 16.65 1.81
CA LEU A 82 14.38 17.24 2.30
C LEU A 82 13.19 16.72 1.50
N LEU A 83 13.27 16.72 0.18
CA LEU A 83 12.21 16.25 -0.70
C LEU A 83 11.89 14.76 -0.46
N ALA A 84 12.90 13.90 -0.37
CA ALA A 84 12.70 12.47 -0.09
C ALA A 84 12.07 12.25 1.29
N THR A 85 12.50 13.00 2.31
CA THR A 85 11.98 12.89 3.69
C THR A 85 10.54 13.35 3.78
N VAL A 86 10.22 14.53 3.22
CA VAL A 86 8.86 15.09 3.24
C VAL A 86 7.91 14.20 2.44
N CYS A 87 8.33 13.75 1.25
CA CYS A 87 7.53 12.88 0.42
C CYS A 87 7.21 11.55 1.12
N LEU A 88 8.20 10.93 1.77
CA LEU A 88 7.99 9.73 2.57
C LEU A 88 7.02 9.97 3.72
N LEU A 89 7.19 11.04 4.47
CA LEU A 89 6.34 11.35 5.63
C LEU A 89 4.88 11.59 5.20
N VAL A 90 4.66 12.39 4.15
CA VAL A 90 3.32 12.66 3.63
C VAL A 90 2.69 11.39 3.04
N LEU A 91 3.48 10.54 2.38
CA LEU A 91 3.05 9.22 1.93
C LEU A 91 2.54 8.37 3.11
N LEU A 92 3.29 8.29 4.20
CA LEU A 92 2.89 7.53 5.38
C LEU A 92 1.62 8.10 6.01
N TYR A 93 1.45 9.43 6.06
CA TYR A 93 0.20 10.06 6.53
C TYR A 93 -0.99 9.73 5.63
N ALA A 94 -0.83 9.74 4.32
CA ALA A 94 -1.89 9.37 3.38
C ALA A 94 -2.30 7.89 3.55
N LEU A 95 -1.32 7.00 3.73
CA LEU A 95 -1.57 5.58 4.02
C LEU A 95 -2.29 5.41 5.36
N LEU A 96 -1.85 6.10 6.41
CA LEU A 96 -2.49 6.02 7.72
C LEU A 96 -3.93 6.54 7.68
N ALA A 97 -4.20 7.63 6.94
CA ALA A 97 -5.55 8.13 6.71
C ALA A 97 -6.44 7.10 6.01
N ALA A 98 -5.92 6.41 4.99
CA ALA A 98 -6.62 5.31 4.35
C ALA A 98 -6.94 4.17 5.33
N TYR A 99 -5.99 3.79 6.18
CA TYR A 99 -6.22 2.70 7.14
C TYR A 99 -7.22 3.08 8.24
N ILE A 100 -7.22 4.35 8.66
CA ILE A 100 -8.20 4.88 9.61
C ILE A 100 -9.60 4.90 9.01
N THR A 101 -9.78 5.38 7.77
CA THR A 101 -11.08 5.40 7.10
C THR A 101 -11.58 3.99 6.81
N GLY A 102 -10.73 3.13 6.24
CA GLY A 102 -11.07 1.74 5.96
C GLY A 102 -11.40 0.93 7.22
N GLY A 103 -10.59 1.06 8.28
CA GLY A 103 -10.82 0.40 9.57
C GLY A 103 -12.07 0.92 10.27
N GLY A 104 -12.28 2.23 10.23
CA GLY A 104 -13.49 2.86 10.75
C GLY A 104 -14.76 2.35 10.07
N SER A 105 -14.73 2.12 8.75
CA SER A 105 -15.87 1.58 8.02
C SER A 105 -16.21 0.14 8.42
N LEU A 106 -15.18 -0.69 8.69
CA LEU A 106 -15.41 -2.06 9.19
C LEU A 106 -16.00 -2.07 10.61
N VAL A 107 -15.53 -1.17 11.48
CA VAL A 107 -16.06 -1.02 12.85
C VAL A 107 -17.47 -0.47 12.80
N SER A 108 -17.78 0.54 11.98
CA SER A 108 -19.12 1.10 11.85
C SER A 108 -20.16 0.05 11.44
N GLY A 109 -19.77 -0.93 10.61
CA GLY A 109 -20.65 -2.04 10.23
C GLY A 109 -21.01 -3.00 11.38
N LEU A 110 -20.37 -2.89 12.54
CA LEU A 110 -20.65 -3.64 13.76
C LEU A 110 -21.47 -2.82 14.79
N LEU A 111 -21.61 -1.52 14.57
CA LEU A 111 -22.32 -0.62 15.47
C LEU A 111 -23.79 -0.48 15.04
N PRO A 112 -24.69 -0.22 15.99
CA PRO A 112 -26.04 0.21 15.63
C PRO A 112 -26.00 1.55 14.90
N GLU A 113 -26.96 1.81 14.04
CA GLU A 113 -27.06 3.13 13.40
C GLU A 113 -27.24 4.22 14.45
N MET A 114 -26.43 5.26 14.37
CA MET A 114 -26.40 6.37 15.32
C MET A 114 -26.55 7.70 14.58
N GLY A 115 -27.60 8.44 14.91
CA GLY A 115 -27.83 9.78 14.34
C GLY A 115 -28.06 9.76 12.83
N GLU A 116 -27.92 10.94 12.22
CA GLU A 116 -28.07 11.13 10.78
C GLU A 116 -26.72 11.20 10.07
N GLY A 117 -26.69 10.89 8.77
CA GLY A 117 -25.52 10.98 7.90
C GLY A 117 -24.38 10.05 8.31
N ASP A 118 -23.15 10.57 8.32
CA ASP A 118 -21.92 9.78 8.57
C ASP A 118 -21.61 9.57 10.06
N THR A 119 -22.54 9.81 10.98
CA THR A 119 -22.26 9.76 12.43
C THR A 119 -21.72 8.41 12.87
N THR A 120 -22.36 7.32 12.49
CA THR A 120 -21.92 5.95 12.84
C THR A 120 -20.53 5.67 12.28
N LEU A 121 -20.24 6.11 11.05
CA LEU A 121 -18.94 5.95 10.41
C LEU A 121 -17.86 6.73 11.15
N LYS A 122 -18.12 7.99 11.54
CA LYS A 122 -17.17 8.82 12.31
C LYS A 122 -16.88 8.23 13.69
N VAL A 123 -17.88 7.65 14.35
CA VAL A 123 -17.69 6.92 15.61
C VAL A 123 -16.79 5.70 15.39
N GLY A 124 -17.02 4.92 14.33
CA GLY A 124 -16.16 3.79 13.94
C GLY A 124 -14.70 4.23 13.71
N ILE A 125 -14.49 5.35 13.01
CA ILE A 125 -13.18 5.97 12.77
C ILE A 125 -12.48 6.33 14.08
N LEU A 126 -13.19 6.99 15.01
CA LEU A 126 -12.64 7.35 16.31
C LEU A 126 -12.27 6.14 17.16
N LEU A 127 -13.17 5.14 17.23
CA LEU A 127 -12.93 3.91 17.98
C LEU A 127 -11.74 3.12 17.43
N PHE A 128 -11.67 2.92 16.11
CA PHE A 128 -10.56 2.22 15.46
C PHE A 128 -9.23 2.93 15.73
N THR A 129 -9.19 4.25 15.55
CA THR A 129 -7.98 5.05 15.76
C THR A 129 -7.55 5.06 17.22
N PHE A 130 -8.48 5.23 18.15
CA PHE A 130 -8.18 5.27 19.58
C PHE A 130 -7.62 3.93 20.08
N ILE A 131 -8.32 2.82 19.77
CA ILE A 131 -7.92 1.48 20.22
C ILE A 131 -6.50 1.16 19.71
N LEU A 132 -6.24 1.34 18.41
CA LEU A 132 -4.93 1.01 17.85
C LEU A 132 -3.85 2.05 18.18
N GLY A 133 -4.23 3.31 18.31
CA GLY A 133 -3.32 4.39 18.72
C GLY A 133 -2.72 4.14 20.10
N VAL A 134 -3.50 3.61 21.05
CA VAL A 134 -3.01 3.24 22.38
C VAL A 134 -1.86 2.24 22.28
N PHE A 135 -1.96 1.21 21.44
CA PHE A 135 -0.87 0.23 21.27
C PHE A 135 0.41 0.87 20.74
N VAL A 136 0.29 1.81 19.80
CA VAL A 136 1.46 2.54 19.26
C VAL A 136 2.10 3.43 20.33
N VAL A 137 1.29 4.14 21.13
CA VAL A 137 1.77 5.07 22.15
C VAL A 137 2.37 4.34 23.34
N VAL A 138 1.83 3.20 23.76
CA VAL A 138 2.35 2.41 24.90
C VAL A 138 3.73 1.82 24.60
N GLY A 139 4.04 1.50 23.33
CA GLY A 139 5.42 1.24 22.91
C GLY A 139 5.69 -0.15 22.31
N ILE A 140 6.87 -0.22 21.71
CA ILE A 140 7.33 -1.19 20.71
C ILE A 140 7.34 -2.66 21.18
N LYS A 141 7.68 -2.96 22.44
CA LYS A 141 7.87 -4.36 22.87
C LYS A 141 6.61 -5.21 22.81
N GLY A 142 5.43 -4.60 22.97
CA GLY A 142 4.14 -5.31 22.86
C GLY A 142 3.64 -5.36 21.40
N VAL A 143 3.97 -4.35 20.57
CA VAL A 143 3.49 -4.24 19.20
C VAL A 143 4.14 -5.27 18.28
N ASP A 144 5.43 -5.57 18.41
CA ASP A 144 6.12 -6.57 17.60
C ASP A 144 5.53 -7.98 17.76
N GLY A 145 5.29 -8.41 18.99
CA GLY A 145 4.67 -9.71 19.27
C GLY A 145 3.25 -9.79 18.72
N LEU A 146 2.45 -8.75 18.97
CA LEU A 146 1.08 -8.64 18.48
C LEU A 146 1.06 -8.64 16.94
N THR A 147 1.90 -7.85 16.28
CA THR A 147 1.95 -7.76 14.82
C THR A 147 2.30 -9.10 14.18
N ARG A 148 3.20 -9.90 14.79
CA ARG A 148 3.52 -11.25 14.27
C ARG A 148 2.32 -12.20 14.35
N VAL A 149 1.61 -12.21 15.49
CA VAL A 149 0.41 -13.03 15.66
C VAL A 149 -0.69 -12.60 14.67
N LEU A 150 -0.94 -11.29 14.56
CA LEU A 150 -1.91 -10.74 13.63
C LEU A 150 -1.54 -11.03 12.16
N PHE A 151 -0.25 -11.00 11.82
CA PHE A 151 0.22 -11.35 10.48
C PHE A 151 -0.08 -12.82 10.13
N ILE A 152 0.20 -13.74 11.05
CA ILE A 152 -0.15 -15.16 10.86
C ILE A 152 -1.67 -15.31 10.74
N GLY A 153 -2.44 -14.67 11.63
CA GLY A 153 -3.90 -14.65 11.57
C GLY A 153 -4.44 -14.12 10.23
N LYS A 154 -3.84 -13.06 9.70
CA LYS A 154 -4.18 -12.50 8.39
C LYS A 154 -3.98 -13.52 7.26
N ILE A 155 -2.84 -14.22 7.24
CA ILE A 155 -2.57 -15.24 6.21
C ILE A 155 -3.56 -16.41 6.33
N VAL A 156 -3.84 -16.88 7.54
CA VAL A 156 -4.83 -17.95 7.78
C VAL A 156 -6.21 -17.50 7.32
N ALA A 157 -6.65 -16.29 7.70
CA ALA A 157 -7.92 -15.73 7.28
C ALA A 157 -8.00 -15.57 5.75
N PHE A 158 -6.93 -15.13 5.11
CA PHE A 158 -6.84 -15.00 3.65
C PHE A 158 -7.04 -16.36 2.96
N VAL A 159 -6.30 -17.38 3.38
CA VAL A 159 -6.46 -18.74 2.84
C VAL A 159 -7.89 -19.24 3.04
N PHE A 160 -8.47 -18.99 4.21
CA PHE A 160 -9.84 -19.41 4.50
C PHE A 160 -10.88 -18.70 3.63
N VAL A 161 -10.73 -17.38 3.41
CA VAL A 161 -11.54 -16.62 2.45
C VAL A 161 -11.48 -17.24 1.06
N LEU A 162 -10.27 -17.53 0.56
CA LEU A 162 -10.08 -18.13 -0.76
C LEU A 162 -10.76 -19.51 -0.87
N LEU A 163 -10.60 -20.37 0.15
CA LEU A 163 -11.23 -21.68 0.18
C LEU A 163 -12.76 -21.60 0.17
N MET A 164 -13.35 -20.57 0.77
CA MET A 164 -14.79 -20.34 0.75
C MET A 164 -15.29 -19.70 -0.56
N MET A 165 -14.45 -18.85 -1.19
CA MET A 165 -14.83 -18.13 -2.41
C MET A 165 -14.68 -19.00 -3.67
N PHE A 166 -13.56 -19.71 -3.85
CA PHE A 166 -13.31 -20.46 -5.06
C PHE A 166 -14.40 -21.44 -5.51
N PRO A 167 -15.06 -22.21 -4.61
CA PRO A 167 -16.17 -23.08 -5.01
C PRO A 167 -17.38 -22.33 -5.56
N LYS A 168 -17.51 -21.03 -5.30
CA LYS A 168 -18.59 -20.16 -5.77
C LYS A 168 -18.23 -19.36 -7.01
N ALA A 169 -16.95 -19.42 -7.46
CA ALA A 169 -16.49 -18.67 -8.62
C ALA A 169 -17.13 -19.21 -9.92
N LYS A 170 -17.60 -18.29 -10.75
CA LYS A 170 -18.22 -18.58 -12.04
C LYS A 170 -17.31 -18.06 -13.16
N LEU A 171 -17.10 -18.89 -14.18
CA LEU A 171 -16.26 -18.53 -15.32
C LEU A 171 -16.82 -17.33 -16.09
N GLU A 172 -18.17 -17.22 -16.18
CA GLU A 172 -18.85 -16.11 -16.82
C GLU A 172 -18.46 -14.74 -16.24
N ASN A 173 -18.28 -14.66 -14.90
CA ASN A 173 -17.86 -13.43 -14.22
C ASN A 173 -16.41 -13.05 -14.58
N LEU A 174 -15.54 -14.04 -14.82
CA LEU A 174 -14.13 -13.80 -15.17
C LEU A 174 -13.94 -13.33 -16.63
N THR A 175 -14.94 -13.55 -17.48
CA THR A 175 -14.92 -13.12 -18.88
C THR A 175 -15.55 -11.75 -19.09
N ALA A 176 -16.01 -11.09 -18.01
CA ALA A 176 -16.55 -9.75 -18.08
C ALA A 176 -15.54 -8.75 -18.67
N VAL A 177 -16.01 -7.93 -19.60
CA VAL A 177 -15.22 -6.86 -20.23
C VAL A 177 -15.32 -5.56 -19.44
N PRO A 178 -14.40 -4.61 -19.60
CA PRO A 178 -14.50 -3.31 -18.95
C PRO A 178 -15.81 -2.60 -19.32
N LEU A 179 -16.48 -2.00 -18.33
CA LEU A 179 -17.63 -1.11 -18.55
C LEU A 179 -17.20 0.17 -19.26
N ASP A 180 -16.00 0.65 -18.94
CA ASP A 180 -15.31 1.74 -19.63
C ASP A 180 -13.82 1.42 -19.66
N ASN A 181 -13.18 1.52 -20.82
CA ASN A 181 -11.76 1.25 -20.99
C ASN A 181 -10.87 2.24 -20.23
N LEU A 182 -11.34 3.45 -19.96
CA LEU A 182 -10.62 4.46 -19.20
C LEU A 182 -10.52 4.13 -17.71
N LEU A 183 -11.40 3.26 -17.19
CA LEU A 183 -11.30 2.75 -15.80
C LEU A 183 -9.96 2.07 -15.54
N VAL A 184 -9.37 1.40 -16.54
CA VAL A 184 -8.06 0.76 -16.41
C VAL A 184 -6.99 1.78 -16.03
N ILE A 185 -7.08 2.99 -16.55
CA ILE A 185 -6.15 4.09 -16.25
C ILE A 185 -6.43 4.64 -14.84
N SER A 186 -7.70 4.85 -14.52
CA SER A 186 -8.12 5.43 -13.23
C SER A 186 -7.67 4.61 -12.01
N VAL A 187 -7.60 3.29 -12.12
CA VAL A 187 -7.24 2.41 -10.98
C VAL A 187 -5.73 2.25 -10.79
N ILE A 188 -4.90 2.70 -11.76
CA ILE A 188 -3.44 2.55 -11.71
C ILE A 188 -2.84 3.06 -10.37
N PRO A 189 -3.15 4.26 -9.85
CA PRO A 189 -2.53 4.77 -8.63
C PRO A 189 -2.76 3.86 -7.41
N ILE A 190 -3.94 3.26 -7.29
CA ILE A 190 -4.31 2.39 -6.17
C ILE A 190 -3.60 1.05 -6.26
N PHE A 191 -3.63 0.41 -7.43
CA PHE A 191 -2.90 -0.83 -7.68
C PHE A 191 -1.39 -0.63 -7.52
N PHE A 192 -0.87 0.49 -8.00
CA PHE A 192 0.53 0.90 -7.84
C PHE A 192 0.92 1.04 -6.36
N THR A 193 0.12 1.74 -5.56
CA THR A 193 0.35 1.90 -4.12
C THR A 193 0.40 0.56 -3.39
N SER A 194 -0.40 -0.39 -3.84
CA SER A 194 -0.48 -1.72 -3.21
C SER A 194 0.80 -2.54 -3.32
N TYR A 195 1.72 -2.20 -4.23
CA TYR A 195 3.05 -2.82 -4.34
C TYR A 195 4.16 -2.04 -3.59
N GLY A 196 3.81 -1.17 -2.66
CA GLY A 196 4.70 -0.23 -1.99
C GLY A 196 5.66 -0.85 -0.98
N PHE A 197 6.75 -1.51 -1.41
CA PHE A 197 7.81 -2.04 -0.54
C PHE A 197 9.07 -1.18 -0.49
N HIS A 198 9.20 -0.15 -1.31
CA HIS A 198 10.41 0.65 -1.48
C HIS A 198 10.87 1.35 -0.21
N VAL A 199 9.95 1.61 0.71
CA VAL A 199 10.22 2.25 2.01
C VAL A 199 11.16 1.42 2.90
N ILE A 200 11.20 0.09 2.74
CA ILE A 200 12.04 -0.81 3.54
C ILE A 200 13.35 -1.20 2.86
N MET A 201 13.68 -0.63 1.69
CA MET A 201 14.87 -1.05 0.92
C MET A 201 16.17 -0.82 1.67
N GLY A 202 16.29 0.25 2.48
CA GLY A 202 17.43 0.48 3.37
C GLY A 202 17.58 -0.64 4.40
N SER A 203 16.49 -1.03 5.05
CA SER A 203 16.49 -2.14 6.01
C SER A 203 16.89 -3.48 5.38
N ILE A 204 16.43 -3.75 4.15
CA ILE A 204 16.82 -4.95 3.41
C ILE A 204 18.31 -4.95 3.08
N ASN A 205 18.85 -3.79 2.66
CA ASN A 205 20.27 -3.63 2.39
C ASN A 205 21.12 -3.94 3.62
N SER A 206 20.81 -3.32 4.76
CA SER A 206 21.50 -3.55 6.03
C SER A 206 21.38 -5.01 6.50
N TYR A 207 20.17 -5.60 6.46
CA TYR A 207 19.92 -6.97 6.93
C TYR A 207 20.67 -8.03 6.11
N LEU A 208 20.91 -7.79 4.83
CA LEU A 208 21.64 -8.68 3.91
C LEU A 208 23.13 -8.29 3.74
N ASP A 209 23.66 -7.44 4.63
CA ASP A 209 25.07 -7.05 4.66
C ASP A 209 25.54 -6.44 3.32
N ALA A 210 24.66 -5.70 2.62
CA ALA A 210 24.85 -5.12 1.28
C ALA A 210 25.26 -6.14 0.18
N ASP A 211 24.96 -7.43 0.37
CA ASP A 211 25.20 -8.46 -0.63
C ASP A 211 24.18 -8.36 -1.78
N ILE A 212 24.59 -7.74 -2.88
CA ILE A 212 23.76 -7.47 -4.05
C ILE A 212 23.06 -8.71 -4.61
N ARG A 213 23.75 -9.85 -4.64
CA ARG A 213 23.18 -11.10 -5.17
C ARG A 213 22.02 -11.58 -4.27
N LYS A 214 22.22 -11.55 -2.95
CA LYS A 214 21.17 -11.93 -1.99
C LYS A 214 19.99 -10.98 -2.03
N ILE A 215 20.25 -9.67 -2.12
CA ILE A 215 19.21 -8.64 -2.16
C ILE A 215 18.36 -8.79 -3.43
N ARG A 216 18.97 -8.99 -4.60
CA ARG A 216 18.24 -9.23 -5.86
C ARG A 216 17.29 -10.42 -5.75
N ILE A 217 17.77 -11.55 -5.23
CA ILE A 217 16.95 -12.75 -5.04
C ILE A 217 15.81 -12.45 -4.07
N ALA A 218 16.09 -11.76 -2.96
CA ALA A 218 15.08 -11.39 -1.96
C ALA A 218 14.01 -10.46 -2.53
N VAL A 219 14.40 -9.47 -3.35
CA VAL A 219 13.45 -8.56 -4.02
C VAL A 219 12.55 -9.31 -4.99
N ILE A 220 13.13 -10.16 -5.87
CA ILE A 220 12.35 -10.92 -6.84
C ILE A 220 11.35 -11.85 -6.13
N ILE A 221 11.82 -12.69 -5.19
CA ILE A 221 10.94 -13.61 -4.44
C ILE A 221 9.91 -12.82 -3.63
N GLY A 222 10.36 -11.76 -2.93
CA GLY A 222 9.52 -10.94 -2.07
C GLY A 222 8.42 -10.19 -2.82
N THR A 223 8.60 -9.87 -4.09
CA THR A 223 7.58 -9.22 -4.93
C THR A 223 6.67 -10.21 -5.67
N VAL A 224 7.16 -11.42 -5.98
CA VAL A 224 6.34 -12.50 -6.59
C VAL A 224 5.27 -13.00 -5.61
N ILE A 225 5.57 -13.07 -4.31
CA ILE A 225 4.61 -13.52 -3.29
C ILE A 225 3.35 -12.62 -3.27
N PRO A 226 3.45 -11.27 -3.15
CA PRO A 226 2.26 -10.41 -3.23
C PRO A 226 1.58 -10.46 -4.59
N LEU A 227 2.31 -10.58 -5.70
CA LEU A 227 1.69 -10.77 -7.01
C LEU A 227 0.77 -12.00 -7.00
N GLY A 228 1.26 -13.15 -6.51
CA GLY A 228 0.46 -14.37 -6.38
C GLY A 228 -0.77 -14.17 -5.48
N ALA A 229 -0.59 -13.52 -4.32
CA ALA A 229 -1.69 -13.23 -3.41
C ALA A 229 -2.75 -12.32 -4.06
N TYR A 230 -2.33 -11.28 -4.78
CA TYR A 230 -3.23 -10.35 -5.47
C TYR A 230 -3.97 -11.02 -6.63
N LEU A 231 -3.29 -11.86 -7.40
CA LEU A 231 -3.92 -12.65 -8.47
C LEU A 231 -5.00 -13.58 -7.90
N LEU A 232 -4.72 -14.30 -6.82
CA LEU A 232 -5.69 -15.17 -6.16
C LEU A 232 -6.86 -14.39 -5.57
N TRP A 233 -6.59 -13.23 -4.98
CA TRP A 233 -7.63 -12.36 -4.42
C TRP A 233 -8.56 -11.80 -5.50
N GLN A 234 -8.00 -11.30 -6.59
CA GLN A 234 -8.78 -10.78 -7.70
C GLN A 234 -9.53 -11.89 -8.45
N LEU A 235 -8.91 -13.07 -8.61
CA LEU A 235 -9.58 -14.23 -9.17
C LEU A 235 -10.79 -14.64 -8.33
N ALA A 236 -10.65 -14.67 -7.01
CA ALA A 236 -11.73 -15.02 -6.09
C ALA A 236 -12.85 -13.96 -6.12
N THR A 237 -12.51 -12.68 -6.00
CA THR A 237 -13.50 -11.59 -5.96
C THR A 237 -14.22 -11.41 -7.29
N HIS A 238 -13.51 -11.31 -8.42
CA HIS A 238 -14.15 -11.22 -9.73
C HIS A 238 -14.90 -12.49 -10.12
N GLY A 239 -14.42 -13.67 -9.72
CA GLY A 239 -15.11 -14.91 -10.01
C GLY A 239 -16.43 -15.07 -9.26
N VAL A 240 -16.51 -14.53 -8.04
CA VAL A 240 -17.69 -14.69 -7.17
C VAL A 240 -18.66 -13.52 -7.30
N LEU A 241 -18.15 -12.29 -7.39
CA LEU A 241 -18.96 -11.07 -7.43
C LEU A 241 -19.25 -10.70 -8.89
N SER A 242 -20.49 -10.87 -9.34
CA SER A 242 -20.90 -10.46 -10.69
C SER A 242 -20.69 -8.96 -10.85
N GLN A 243 -20.11 -8.54 -11.99
CA GLN A 243 -19.69 -7.15 -12.23
C GLN A 243 -20.85 -6.16 -12.02
N GLY A 244 -22.03 -6.44 -12.59
CA GLY A 244 -23.18 -5.53 -12.53
C GLY A 244 -23.73 -5.34 -11.13
N GLU A 245 -23.93 -6.45 -10.37
CA GLU A 245 -24.43 -6.40 -9.00
C GLU A 245 -23.41 -5.75 -8.08
N PHE A 246 -22.13 -6.09 -8.25
CA PHE A 246 -21.06 -5.55 -7.41
C PHE A 246 -20.91 -4.03 -7.58
N VAL A 247 -20.88 -3.54 -8.82
CA VAL A 247 -20.82 -2.08 -9.08
C VAL A 247 -22.05 -1.38 -8.51
N THR A 248 -23.26 -1.98 -8.64
CA THR A 248 -24.47 -1.40 -8.08
C THR A 248 -24.41 -1.27 -6.55
N LEU A 249 -23.90 -2.28 -5.87
CA LEU A 249 -23.74 -2.26 -4.40
C LEU A 249 -22.65 -1.29 -3.96
N LEU A 250 -21.55 -1.19 -4.70
CA LEU A 250 -20.47 -0.24 -4.41
C LEU A 250 -20.90 1.23 -4.59
N ASN A 251 -21.79 1.52 -5.52
CA ASN A 251 -22.35 2.87 -5.67
C ASN A 251 -23.23 3.28 -4.46
N GLN A 252 -23.75 2.30 -3.69
CA GLN A 252 -24.48 2.56 -2.45
C GLN A 252 -23.55 2.67 -1.22
N ASP A 253 -22.50 1.86 -1.17
CA ASP A 253 -21.53 1.84 -0.07
C ASP A 253 -20.11 1.56 -0.65
N PRO A 254 -19.35 2.62 -1.03
CA PRO A 254 -18.01 2.47 -1.61
C PRO A 254 -16.92 2.15 -0.59
N THR A 255 -17.30 1.78 0.63
CA THR A 255 -16.37 1.48 1.72
C THR A 255 -16.00 0.00 1.78
N LEU A 256 -15.06 -0.35 2.67
CA LEU A 256 -14.75 -1.77 2.95
C LEU A 256 -15.94 -2.51 3.59
N ASN A 257 -16.79 -1.82 4.32
CA ASN A 257 -18.03 -2.42 4.79
C ASN A 257 -18.96 -2.78 3.63
N GLY A 258 -18.99 -1.94 2.57
CA GLY A 258 -19.69 -2.24 1.31
C GLY A 258 -19.18 -3.52 0.64
N LEU A 259 -17.85 -3.75 0.61
CA LEU A 259 -17.29 -5.01 0.12
C LEU A 259 -17.80 -6.23 0.92
N VAL A 260 -17.83 -6.12 2.24
CA VAL A 260 -18.36 -7.18 3.13
C VAL A 260 -19.83 -7.44 2.85
N LYS A 261 -20.66 -6.39 2.76
CA LYS A 261 -22.08 -6.47 2.44
C LYS A 261 -22.32 -7.10 1.05
N ALA A 262 -21.59 -6.62 0.02
CA ALA A 262 -21.70 -7.14 -1.33
C ALA A 262 -21.34 -8.63 -1.37
N THR A 263 -20.25 -9.03 -0.71
CA THR A 263 -19.86 -10.44 -0.62
C THR A 263 -20.97 -11.30 0.02
N SER A 264 -21.54 -10.83 1.13
CA SER A 264 -22.64 -11.54 1.82
C SER A 264 -23.90 -11.65 0.95
N GLN A 265 -24.31 -10.55 0.32
CA GLN A 265 -25.56 -10.47 -0.47
C GLN A 265 -25.47 -11.29 -1.76
N ILE A 266 -24.42 -11.09 -2.56
CA ILE A 266 -24.25 -11.77 -3.87
C ILE A 266 -24.07 -13.29 -3.67
N THR A 267 -23.37 -13.71 -2.61
CA THR A 267 -23.14 -15.14 -2.34
C THR A 267 -24.24 -15.81 -1.54
N GLY A 268 -25.17 -15.04 -0.96
CA GLY A 268 -26.15 -15.53 0.01
C GLY A 268 -25.54 -16.11 1.29
N SER A 269 -24.31 -15.73 1.63
CA SER A 269 -23.55 -16.29 2.76
C SER A 269 -23.08 -15.20 3.71
N THR A 270 -23.76 -15.02 4.83
CA THR A 270 -23.36 -14.11 5.91
C THR A 270 -22.01 -14.51 6.51
N ILE A 271 -21.75 -15.82 6.62
CA ILE A 271 -20.48 -16.34 7.13
C ILE A 271 -19.31 -15.88 6.25
N LEU A 272 -19.45 -15.95 4.93
CA LEU A 272 -18.40 -15.48 4.01
C LEU A 272 -18.17 -13.98 4.15
N GLY A 273 -19.23 -13.18 4.28
CA GLY A 273 -19.11 -11.75 4.56
C GLY A 273 -18.31 -11.48 5.82
N GLU A 274 -18.60 -12.16 6.92
CA GLU A 274 -17.88 -11.98 8.19
C GLU A 274 -16.41 -12.46 8.11
N VAL A 275 -16.12 -13.53 7.38
CA VAL A 275 -14.72 -13.96 7.16
C VAL A 275 -13.94 -12.92 6.34
N VAL A 276 -14.56 -12.31 5.32
CA VAL A 276 -13.97 -11.17 4.58
C VAL A 276 -13.76 -9.97 5.51
N ARG A 277 -14.70 -9.69 6.42
CA ARG A 277 -14.54 -8.63 7.44
C ARG A 277 -13.32 -8.89 8.33
N ILE A 278 -13.18 -10.09 8.88
CA ILE A 278 -12.06 -10.49 9.75
C ILE A 278 -10.73 -10.37 9.00
N PHE A 279 -10.65 -10.89 7.77
CA PHE A 279 -9.47 -10.76 6.95
C PHE A 279 -9.10 -9.29 6.70
N SER A 280 -10.08 -8.47 6.33
CA SER A 280 -9.89 -7.04 6.08
C SER A 280 -9.44 -6.30 7.34
N ALA A 281 -10.05 -6.59 8.49
CA ALA A 281 -9.66 -6.00 9.76
C ALA A 281 -8.20 -6.36 10.13
N LEU A 282 -7.79 -7.62 10.00
CA LEU A 282 -6.42 -8.05 10.28
C LEU A 282 -5.40 -7.39 9.33
N ALA A 283 -5.76 -7.24 8.04
CA ALA A 283 -4.92 -6.55 7.06
C ALA A 283 -4.75 -5.07 7.40
N LEU A 284 -5.83 -4.39 7.78
CA LEU A 284 -5.79 -2.97 8.18
C LEU A 284 -5.04 -2.75 9.49
N ILE A 285 -5.29 -3.57 10.51
CA ILE A 285 -4.65 -3.45 11.82
C ILE A 285 -3.13 -3.60 11.68
N THR A 286 -2.67 -4.62 10.96
CA THR A 286 -1.22 -4.83 10.74
C THR A 286 -0.59 -3.68 9.98
N SER A 287 -1.27 -3.13 8.98
CA SER A 287 -0.81 -2.00 8.17
C SER A 287 -0.82 -0.69 8.98
N PHE A 288 -1.89 -0.44 9.75
CA PHE A 288 -1.99 0.71 10.65
C PHE A 288 -0.83 0.74 11.65
N LEU A 289 -0.60 -0.36 12.36
CA LEU A 289 0.45 -0.44 13.36
C LEU A 289 1.82 -0.17 12.75
N GLY A 290 2.14 -0.78 11.60
CA GLY A 290 3.42 -0.58 10.92
C GLY A 290 3.64 0.85 10.46
N VAL A 291 2.64 1.47 9.80
CA VAL A 291 2.75 2.84 9.28
C VAL A 291 2.72 3.87 10.41
N ALA A 292 1.85 3.72 11.41
CA ALA A 292 1.79 4.63 12.56
C ALA A 292 3.10 4.64 13.34
N MET A 293 3.73 3.46 13.54
CA MET A 293 5.06 3.37 14.13
C MET A 293 6.13 4.05 13.28
N GLY A 294 6.10 3.83 11.97
CA GLY A 294 7.03 4.50 11.04
C GLY A 294 6.93 6.04 11.10
N ILE A 295 5.72 6.60 11.21
CA ILE A 295 5.51 8.04 11.42
C ILE A 295 6.04 8.46 12.79
N PHE A 296 5.68 7.73 13.84
CA PHE A 296 6.07 8.05 15.22
C PHE A 296 7.59 8.12 15.39
N GLU A 297 8.31 7.15 14.85
CA GLU A 297 9.78 7.11 14.86
C GLU A 297 10.38 8.18 13.94
N GLY A 298 9.88 8.29 12.70
CA GLY A 298 10.37 9.25 11.71
C GLY A 298 10.20 10.70 12.16
N VAL A 299 9.04 11.07 12.72
CA VAL A 299 8.82 12.40 13.32
C VAL A 299 9.72 12.61 14.53
N GLY A 300 9.88 11.59 15.37
CA GLY A 300 10.76 11.63 16.53
C GLY A 300 12.22 11.93 16.15
N ASP A 301 12.71 11.28 15.11
CA ASP A 301 14.07 11.52 14.60
C ASP A 301 14.23 12.91 13.96
N LEU A 302 13.21 13.41 13.27
CA LEU A 302 13.21 14.77 12.72
C LEU A 302 13.27 15.82 13.84
N LEU A 303 12.44 15.67 14.89
CA LEU A 303 12.44 16.61 16.03
C LEU A 303 13.79 16.62 16.76
N LYS A 304 14.39 15.45 17.02
CA LYS A 304 15.72 15.34 17.64
C LYS A 304 16.81 16.05 16.82
N ARG A 305 16.77 15.95 15.48
CA ARG A 305 17.74 16.60 14.58
C ARG A 305 17.70 18.13 14.64
N VAL A 306 16.52 18.69 14.94
CA VAL A 306 16.36 20.15 15.11
C VAL A 306 16.34 20.56 16.58
N ASN A 307 16.82 19.69 17.47
CA ASN A 307 16.92 19.89 18.92
C ASN A 307 15.57 20.22 19.59
N LEU A 308 14.47 19.70 19.06
CA LEU A 308 13.15 19.80 19.67
C LEU A 308 12.83 18.56 20.52
N PRO A 309 12.00 18.72 21.57
CA PRO A 309 11.63 17.59 22.42
C PRO A 309 10.81 16.55 21.62
N ALA A 310 11.25 15.29 21.67
CA ALA A 310 10.61 14.16 21.00
C ALA A 310 10.01 13.17 22.02
N ASN A 311 9.19 13.70 22.95
CA ASN A 311 8.48 12.87 23.93
C ASN A 311 7.13 12.37 23.38
N ARG A 312 6.56 11.35 23.99
CA ARG A 312 5.30 10.73 23.54
C ARG A 312 4.13 11.71 23.49
N ALA A 313 4.07 12.69 24.39
CA ALA A 313 3.00 13.69 24.42
C ALA A 313 2.99 14.58 23.16
N ILE A 314 4.16 14.83 22.57
CA ILE A 314 4.32 15.59 21.32
C ILE A 314 4.15 14.68 20.10
N LEU A 315 4.75 13.49 20.14
CA LEU A 315 4.71 12.57 18.99
C LEU A 315 3.31 12.02 18.72
N THR A 316 2.51 11.77 19.76
CA THR A 316 1.14 11.24 19.60
C THR A 316 0.24 12.16 18.76
N PRO A 317 0.04 13.43 19.11
CA PRO A 317 -0.78 14.31 18.28
C PRO A 317 -0.19 14.54 16.88
N LEU A 318 1.12 14.64 16.74
CA LEU A 318 1.75 14.79 15.44
C LEU A 318 1.53 13.55 14.55
N THR A 319 1.50 12.36 15.11
CA THR A 319 1.25 11.11 14.37
C THR A 319 -0.20 10.97 13.96
N PHE A 320 -1.15 11.24 14.87
CA PHE A 320 -2.54 10.85 14.67
C PHE A 320 -3.48 11.97 14.24
N ILE A 321 -3.24 13.23 14.63
CA ILE A 321 -4.16 14.33 14.30
C ILE A 321 -4.29 14.54 12.78
N PRO A 322 -3.21 14.65 11.97
CA PRO A 322 -3.36 14.90 10.55
C PRO A 322 -4.17 13.83 9.81
N PRO A 323 -3.88 12.53 9.94
CA PRO A 323 -4.62 11.49 9.23
C PRO A 323 -6.04 11.30 9.79
N LEU A 324 -6.24 11.49 11.11
CA LEU A 324 -7.56 11.44 11.73
C LEU A 324 -8.45 12.62 11.28
N ALA A 325 -7.89 13.81 11.16
CA ALA A 325 -8.60 14.97 10.62
C ALA A 325 -9.09 14.67 9.18
N PHE A 326 -8.20 14.16 8.31
CA PHE A 326 -8.62 13.73 6.97
C PHE A 326 -9.79 12.75 7.05
N ALA A 327 -9.68 11.70 7.87
CA ALA A 327 -10.68 10.66 7.98
C ALA A 327 -12.04 11.17 8.50
N LEU A 328 -12.05 12.15 9.39
CA LEU A 328 -13.29 12.75 9.93
C LEU A 328 -13.97 13.72 8.94
N PHE A 329 -13.17 14.44 8.13
CA PHE A 329 -13.70 15.32 7.08
C PHE A 329 -14.13 14.55 5.82
N TYR A 330 -13.46 13.43 5.53
CA TYR A 330 -13.74 12.56 4.38
C TYR A 330 -13.93 11.11 4.84
N PRO A 331 -15.03 10.78 5.54
CA PRO A 331 -15.22 9.45 6.14
C PRO A 331 -15.22 8.29 5.11
N ASN A 332 -15.69 8.55 3.90
CA ASN A 332 -15.69 7.60 2.78
C ASN A 332 -14.37 7.63 1.97
N GLY A 333 -13.35 8.34 2.44
CA GLY A 333 -12.13 8.66 1.71
C GLY A 333 -11.07 7.55 1.63
N PHE A 334 -11.40 6.29 1.88
CA PHE A 334 -10.44 5.17 1.83
C PHE A 334 -9.71 5.07 0.48
N ILE A 335 -10.47 5.03 -0.60
CA ILE A 335 -9.95 4.93 -1.97
C ILE A 335 -9.20 6.21 -2.36
N ALA A 336 -9.75 7.38 -2.01
CA ALA A 336 -9.12 8.67 -2.29
C ALA A 336 -7.76 8.82 -1.58
N ALA A 337 -7.68 8.45 -0.30
CA ALA A 337 -6.43 8.49 0.46
C ALA A 337 -5.35 7.56 -0.13
N LEU A 338 -5.74 6.36 -0.60
CA LEU A 338 -4.83 5.47 -1.32
C LEU A 338 -4.39 6.04 -2.67
N GLY A 339 -5.28 6.74 -3.38
CA GLY A 339 -4.96 7.46 -4.62
C GLY A 339 -3.90 8.55 -4.39
N TYR A 340 -4.07 9.38 -3.36
CA TYR A 340 -3.05 10.38 -2.96
C TYR A 340 -1.75 9.73 -2.51
N ALA A 341 -1.82 8.62 -1.76
CA ALA A 341 -0.64 7.85 -1.43
C ALA A 341 0.08 7.35 -2.69
N GLY A 342 -0.67 6.95 -3.73
CA GLY A 342 -0.13 6.53 -5.03
C GLY A 342 0.65 7.63 -5.74
N LEU A 343 0.15 8.87 -5.71
CA LEU A 343 0.85 10.03 -6.27
C LEU A 343 2.21 10.25 -5.58
N LEU A 344 2.22 10.26 -4.25
CA LEU A 344 3.43 10.44 -3.45
C LEU A 344 4.40 9.28 -3.62
N PHE A 345 3.86 8.05 -3.69
CA PHE A 345 4.65 6.86 -3.93
C PHE A 345 5.22 6.82 -5.35
N ALA A 346 4.54 7.39 -6.36
CA ALA A 346 5.09 7.52 -7.70
C ALA A 346 6.36 8.39 -7.71
N PHE A 347 6.39 9.45 -6.90
CA PHE A 347 7.63 10.19 -6.70
C PHE A 347 8.68 9.34 -5.97
N TYR A 348 8.35 8.77 -4.80
CA TYR A 348 9.30 8.05 -3.94
C TYR A 348 9.76 6.72 -4.53
N GLY A 349 8.86 5.95 -5.12
CA GLY A 349 9.11 4.59 -5.64
C GLY A 349 9.52 4.51 -7.11
N LEU A 350 9.29 5.60 -7.92
CA LEU A 350 9.71 5.66 -9.32
C LEU A 350 10.67 6.80 -9.60
N ILE A 351 10.20 8.05 -9.49
CA ILE A 351 10.97 9.21 -9.94
C ILE A 351 12.32 9.31 -9.22
N LEU A 352 12.28 9.16 -7.89
CA LEU A 352 13.48 9.25 -7.07
C LEU A 352 14.52 8.16 -7.40
N PRO A 353 14.20 6.85 -7.40
CA PRO A 353 15.19 5.82 -7.73
C PRO A 353 15.71 5.92 -9.16
N ILE A 354 14.92 6.39 -10.12
CA ILE A 354 15.36 6.64 -11.49
C ILE A 354 16.40 7.78 -11.53
N GLY A 355 16.09 8.90 -10.86
CA GLY A 355 17.01 10.04 -10.76
C GLY A 355 18.32 9.67 -10.05
N LEU A 356 18.22 8.91 -8.95
CA LEU A 356 19.39 8.39 -8.23
C LEU A 356 20.25 7.47 -9.09
N ALA A 357 19.61 6.49 -9.78
CA ALA A 357 20.33 5.57 -10.67
C ALA A 357 20.99 6.28 -11.85
N TRP A 358 20.29 7.28 -12.42
CA TRP A 358 20.87 8.13 -13.48
C TRP A 358 22.16 8.80 -13.02
N LYS A 359 22.13 9.45 -11.85
CA LYS A 359 23.32 10.12 -11.26
C LYS A 359 24.39 9.13 -10.84
N ALA A 360 24.01 8.00 -10.24
CA ALA A 360 24.95 6.95 -9.84
C ALA A 360 25.71 6.38 -11.05
N ARG A 361 25.02 6.13 -12.17
CA ARG A 361 25.64 5.65 -13.42
C ARG A 361 26.62 6.64 -14.03
N GLN A 362 26.39 7.95 -13.87
CA GLN A 362 27.31 8.99 -14.33
C GLN A 362 28.56 9.08 -13.43
N ALA A 363 28.34 9.04 -12.10
CA ALA A 363 29.43 9.15 -11.13
C ALA A 363 30.28 7.86 -11.05
N HIS A 364 29.67 6.70 -11.26
CA HIS A 364 30.30 5.39 -11.14
C HIS A 364 30.07 4.54 -12.40
N PRO A 365 30.85 4.75 -13.49
CA PRO A 365 30.70 4.06 -14.77
C PRO A 365 30.85 2.52 -14.68
N ASN A 366 31.56 2.02 -13.66
CA ASN A 366 31.94 0.61 -13.52
C ASN A 366 31.23 -0.08 -12.35
N LEU A 367 29.94 0.24 -12.10
CA LEU A 367 29.17 -0.46 -11.07
C LEU A 367 29.11 -1.97 -11.35
N PRO A 368 29.39 -2.82 -10.35
CA PRO A 368 29.34 -4.29 -10.49
C PRO A 368 27.97 -4.82 -10.93
N TYR A 369 26.90 -4.15 -10.50
CA TYR A 369 25.54 -4.48 -10.89
C TYR A 369 24.84 -3.24 -11.46
N ARG A 370 24.21 -3.42 -12.62
CA ARG A 370 23.30 -2.47 -13.24
C ARG A 370 22.01 -3.19 -13.62
N VAL A 371 20.89 -2.53 -13.40
CA VAL A 371 19.58 -3.04 -13.83
C VAL A 371 19.52 -3.01 -15.36
N ALA A 372 18.94 -4.07 -15.96
CA ALA A 372 18.76 -4.17 -17.40
C ALA A 372 17.89 -3.03 -17.97
N GLY A 373 17.98 -2.80 -19.27
CA GLY A 373 17.19 -1.75 -19.96
C GLY A 373 17.93 -0.44 -20.15
N GLY A 374 19.09 -0.24 -19.50
CA GLY A 374 19.93 0.95 -19.72
C GLY A 374 19.18 2.28 -19.54
N THR A 375 19.49 3.26 -20.38
CA THR A 375 18.84 4.59 -20.39
C THR A 375 17.36 4.50 -20.85
N VAL A 376 17.05 3.62 -21.81
CA VAL A 376 15.69 3.46 -22.32
C VAL A 376 14.75 3.00 -21.21
N GLY A 377 15.17 2.01 -20.40
CA GLY A 377 14.40 1.54 -19.25
C GLY A 377 14.14 2.65 -18.22
N LEU A 378 15.12 3.50 -17.93
CA LEU A 378 14.96 4.65 -17.05
C LEU A 378 13.93 5.65 -17.60
N ILE A 379 14.01 5.99 -18.90
CA ILE A 379 13.09 6.94 -19.54
C ILE A 379 11.65 6.38 -19.53
N LEU A 380 11.44 5.12 -19.90
CA LEU A 380 10.12 4.51 -19.88
C LEU A 380 9.52 4.48 -18.47
N ALA A 381 10.30 4.11 -17.46
CA ALA A 381 9.85 4.12 -16.08
C ALA A 381 9.55 5.54 -15.58
N PHE A 382 10.35 6.55 -16.00
CA PHE A 382 10.10 7.96 -15.68
C PHE A 382 8.78 8.45 -16.27
N ILE A 383 8.51 8.15 -17.55
CA ILE A 383 7.25 8.51 -18.21
C ILE A 383 6.06 7.88 -17.46
N MET A 384 6.17 6.59 -17.10
CA MET A 384 5.13 5.92 -16.30
C MET A 384 4.93 6.60 -14.94
N GLY A 385 6.00 7.04 -14.29
CA GLY A 385 5.92 7.80 -13.05
C GLY A 385 5.13 9.11 -13.20
N ILE A 386 5.40 9.87 -14.26
CA ILE A 386 4.64 11.09 -14.58
C ILE A 386 3.17 10.77 -14.87
N VAL A 387 2.90 9.73 -15.67
CA VAL A 387 1.51 9.31 -15.95
C VAL A 387 0.76 9.00 -14.66
N ILE A 388 1.34 8.22 -13.75
CA ILE A 388 0.71 7.86 -12.47
C ILE A 388 0.43 9.11 -11.61
N ILE A 389 1.35 10.08 -11.59
CA ILE A 389 1.17 11.35 -10.86
C ILE A 389 0.00 12.17 -11.43
N VAL A 390 -0.20 12.16 -12.73
CA VAL A 390 -1.22 12.97 -13.42
C VAL A 390 -2.63 12.38 -13.28
N ILE A 391 -2.77 11.06 -13.18
CA ILE A 391 -4.06 10.36 -13.13
C ILE A 391 -5.04 10.93 -12.08
N PRO A 392 -4.68 11.11 -10.80
CA PRO A 392 -5.62 11.65 -9.80
C PRO A 392 -6.17 13.04 -10.16
N PHE A 393 -5.36 13.88 -10.80
CA PHE A 393 -5.80 15.20 -11.28
C PHE A 393 -6.79 15.09 -12.45
N LEU A 394 -6.59 14.12 -13.35
CA LEU A 394 -7.52 13.87 -14.45
C LEU A 394 -8.87 13.34 -13.94
N MET A 395 -8.83 12.48 -12.90
CA MET A 395 -10.04 11.98 -12.23
C MET A 395 -10.80 13.11 -11.55
N GLN A 396 -10.09 13.98 -10.81
CA GLN A 396 -10.69 15.11 -10.10
C GLN A 396 -11.37 16.10 -11.04
N ASN A 397 -10.85 16.25 -12.28
CA ASN A 397 -11.44 17.12 -13.33
C ASN A 397 -12.50 16.40 -14.19
N GLY A 398 -12.90 15.18 -13.85
CA GLY A 398 -13.91 14.43 -14.57
C GLY A 398 -13.48 13.96 -15.98
N ILE A 399 -12.18 14.01 -16.30
CA ILE A 399 -11.63 13.53 -17.57
C ILE A 399 -11.52 12.00 -17.57
N LEU A 400 -11.21 11.40 -16.41
CA LEU A 400 -11.19 9.96 -16.20
C LEU A 400 -12.35 9.55 -15.29
N PRO A 401 -13.00 8.40 -15.58
CA PRO A 401 -14.09 7.89 -14.77
C PRO A 401 -13.60 7.35 -13.43
N THR A 402 -14.50 7.34 -12.44
CA THR A 402 -14.30 6.64 -11.17
C THR A 402 -15.28 5.47 -11.06
N VAL A 403 -14.89 4.34 -10.44
CA VAL A 403 -15.79 3.20 -10.24
C VAL A 403 -16.60 3.39 -8.96
N ALA A 404 -15.99 3.97 -7.94
CA ALA A 404 -16.62 4.21 -6.65
C ALA A 404 -15.98 5.41 -5.96
N GLY A 405 -16.76 6.31 -5.42
CA GLY A 405 -16.37 7.44 -4.60
C GLY A 405 -16.51 8.78 -5.29
#